data_52f9dab1372906f717f5d0f96e79c684
#
_entry.id   52f9dab1372906f717f5d0f96e79c684
#
_cell.length_a   1.000
_cell.length_b   1.000
_cell.length_c   1.000
_cell.angle_alpha   90.00
_cell.angle_beta   90.00
_cell.angle_gamma   90.00
#
_symmetry.space_group_name_H-M   'P 1'
#
loop_
_entity.id
_entity.type
_entity.pdbx_description
1 polymer ?
#
loop_
_entity_poly.entity_id
_entity_poly.type
_entity_poly.pdbx_seq_one_letter_code
_entity_poly.pdbx_strand_id
1 'polypeptide(L)'
;MGLTQSEKFKEYIEFSRYIGHLQTVYKFPNGYGASVIETYYIEEDCIEIAVVYFDNDEKYHLDYSTPITDDVIVVTDIEERDNVLQRIFDLKEEQHA
;
A
#
# COMPACT_ATOMS: atom_id res chain seq x y z
N MET A 1 9.14 14.93 3.15
CA MET A 1 8.09 13.93 3.15
C MET A 1 8.21 13.08 1.88
N GLY A 2 8.25 11.78 2.02
CA GLY A 2 8.42 10.88 0.90
C GLY A 2 7.13 10.61 0.14
N LEU A 3 7.26 10.12 -1.10
CA LEU A 3 6.11 9.74 -1.91
C LEU A 3 5.32 8.57 -1.31
N THR A 4 5.92 7.82 -0.37
CA THR A 4 5.26 6.66 0.22
C THR A 4 4.33 7.02 1.37
N GLN A 5 4.42 8.22 1.92
CA GLN A 5 3.66 8.62 3.10
C GLN A 5 2.52 9.56 2.72
N SER A 6 1.28 9.08 2.85
CA SER A 6 0.09 9.85 2.54
C SER A 6 -0.38 10.64 3.74
N GLU A 7 -0.58 11.97 3.58
CA GLU A 7 -1.19 12.79 4.61
C GLU A 7 -2.61 12.34 4.91
N LYS A 8 -3.35 11.95 3.87
CA LYS A 8 -4.73 11.53 4.00
C LYS A 8 -4.88 10.26 4.85
N PHE A 9 -3.93 9.35 4.76
CA PHE A 9 -3.99 8.05 5.44
C PHE A 9 -2.90 7.88 6.50
N LYS A 10 -2.32 8.96 6.99
CA LYS A 10 -1.18 8.88 7.91
C LYS A 10 -1.50 8.15 9.20
N GLU A 11 -2.73 8.19 9.67
CA GLU A 11 -3.12 7.52 10.92
C GLU A 11 -3.12 6.00 10.77
N TYR A 12 -3.08 5.49 9.55
CA TYR A 12 -3.07 4.06 9.27
C TYR A 12 -1.67 3.53 8.94
N ILE A 13 -0.65 4.36 9.03
CA ILE A 13 0.72 3.91 8.79
C ILE A 13 1.15 3.00 9.92
N GLU A 14 1.47 1.75 9.58
CA GLU A 14 1.96 0.77 10.53
C GLU A 14 3.46 0.98 10.77
N PHE A 15 4.22 1.17 9.69
CA PHE A 15 5.63 1.51 9.77
C PHE A 15 6.15 2.02 8.43
N SER A 16 7.31 2.69 8.51
CA SER A 16 8.07 3.08 7.32
C SER A 16 9.51 2.65 7.53
N ARG A 17 10.19 2.26 6.44
CA ARG A 17 11.58 1.83 6.51
C ARG A 17 12.29 2.04 5.19
N TYR A 18 13.62 1.91 5.22
CA TYR A 18 14.45 1.94 4.03
C TYR A 18 15.04 0.55 3.80
N ILE A 19 14.74 -0.06 2.65
CA ILE A 19 15.23 -1.40 2.28
C ILE A 19 15.84 -1.34 0.88
N GLY A 20 16.76 -0.39 0.65
CA GLY A 20 17.24 -0.09 -0.69
C GLY A 20 16.36 0.93 -1.41
N HIS A 21 15.16 1.15 -0.91
CA HIS A 21 14.20 2.18 -1.31
C HIS A 21 13.24 2.40 -0.14
N LEU A 22 12.55 3.52 -0.14
CA LEU A 22 11.59 3.84 0.92
C LEU A 22 10.34 2.97 0.77
N GLN A 23 9.89 2.41 1.89
CA GLN A 23 8.66 1.65 1.97
C GLN A 23 7.82 2.14 3.14
N THR A 24 6.52 2.31 2.91
CA THR A 24 5.55 2.58 3.97
C THR A 24 4.45 1.54 3.88
N VAL A 25 4.15 0.89 5.01
CA VAL A 25 3.09 -0.11 5.08
C VAL A 25 1.93 0.46 5.87
N TYR A 26 0.73 0.35 5.30
CA TYR A 26 -0.52 0.82 5.89
C TYR A 26 -1.35 -0.37 6.35
N LYS A 27 -2.04 -0.19 7.48
CA LYS A 27 -2.97 -1.19 8.01
C LYS A 27 -4.33 -0.53 8.17
N PHE A 28 -5.31 -0.99 7.41
CA PHE A 28 -6.66 -0.43 7.43
C PHE A 28 -7.59 -1.24 8.33
N PRO A 29 -8.71 -0.63 8.78
CA PRO A 29 -9.63 -1.33 9.69
C PRO A 29 -10.30 -2.56 9.10
N ASN A 30 -10.30 -2.70 7.77
CA ASN A 30 -10.93 -3.85 7.09
C ASN A 30 -10.05 -5.10 7.03
N GLY A 31 -8.88 -5.07 7.68
CA GLY A 31 -7.93 -6.20 7.64
C GLY A 31 -6.96 -6.16 6.47
N TYR A 32 -7.22 -5.31 5.49
CA TYR A 32 -6.31 -5.07 4.38
C TYR A 32 -5.36 -3.93 4.70
N GLY A 33 -4.40 -3.75 3.84
CA GLY A 33 -3.51 -2.62 3.89
C GLY A 33 -2.77 -2.49 2.59
N ALA A 34 -1.70 -1.72 2.60
CA ALA A 34 -0.92 -1.46 1.41
C ALA A 34 0.56 -1.42 1.74
N SER A 35 1.37 -1.95 0.83
CA SER A 35 2.82 -1.75 0.83
C SER A 35 3.11 -0.73 -0.27
N VAL A 36 3.59 0.44 0.11
CA VAL A 36 3.84 1.54 -0.82
C VAL A 36 5.34 1.77 -0.88
N ILE A 37 5.92 1.56 -2.06
CA ILE A 37 7.35 1.63 -2.29
C ILE A 37 7.66 2.73 -3.28
N GLU A 38 8.65 3.57 -2.96
CA GLU A 38 9.18 4.55 -3.90
C GLU A 38 10.28 3.90 -4.71
N THR A 39 10.18 3.97 -6.02
CA THR A 39 11.15 3.36 -6.93
C THR A 39 11.40 4.29 -8.11
N TYR A 40 12.32 3.91 -8.99
CA TYR A 40 12.73 4.76 -10.10
C TYR A 40 12.75 3.94 -11.38
N TYR A 41 11.94 4.35 -12.35
CA TYR A 41 11.87 3.68 -13.64
C TYR A 41 12.17 4.67 -14.76
N ILE A 42 13.16 4.37 -15.58
CA ILE A 42 13.43 5.10 -16.84
C ILE A 42 13.35 6.62 -16.60
N GLU A 43 14.21 7.11 -15.70
CA GLU A 43 14.36 8.53 -15.38
C GLU A 43 13.10 9.17 -14.76
N GLU A 44 12.25 8.36 -14.13
CA GLU A 44 11.04 8.86 -13.49
C GLU A 44 10.83 8.19 -12.13
N ASP A 45 10.52 9.00 -11.12
CA ASP A 45 10.14 8.48 -9.81
C ASP A 45 8.76 7.87 -9.89
N CYS A 46 8.64 6.65 -9.42
CA CYS A 46 7.37 5.91 -9.42
C CYS A 46 7.04 5.42 -8.02
N ILE A 47 5.75 5.15 -7.82
CA ILE A 47 5.23 4.61 -6.57
C ILE A 47 4.61 3.26 -6.90
N GLU A 48 5.12 2.20 -6.29
CA GLU A 48 4.55 0.86 -6.45
C GLU A 48 3.69 0.55 -5.24
N ILE A 49 2.44 0.17 -5.48
CA ILE A 49 1.47 -0.12 -4.42
C ILE A 49 1.02 -1.56 -4.56
N ALA A 50 1.21 -2.35 -3.51
CA ALA A 50 0.73 -3.72 -3.43
C ALA A 50 -0.31 -3.82 -2.33
N VAL A 51 -1.38 -4.58 -2.59
CA VAL A 51 -2.38 -4.85 -1.57
C VAL A 51 -1.84 -5.93 -0.64
N VAL A 52 -2.03 -5.74 0.66
CA VAL A 52 -1.64 -6.72 1.67
C VAL A 52 -2.83 -7.03 2.57
N TYR A 53 -2.77 -8.16 3.27
CA TYR A 53 -3.68 -8.46 4.37
C TYR A 53 -2.84 -8.77 5.60
N PHE A 54 -3.42 -8.59 6.77
CA PHE A 54 -2.74 -8.86 8.04
C PHE A 54 -3.32 -10.11 8.68
N ASP A 55 -2.42 -11.02 9.09
CA ASP A 55 -2.84 -12.26 9.75
C ASP A 55 -3.06 -12.05 11.25
N ASN A 56 -3.39 -13.12 11.97
CA ASN A 56 -3.68 -13.06 13.40
C ASN A 56 -2.47 -12.65 14.24
N ASP A 57 -1.27 -12.79 13.70
CA ASP A 57 -0.03 -12.38 14.37
C ASP A 57 0.41 -10.98 13.97
N GLU A 58 -0.48 -10.23 13.30
CA GLU A 58 -0.23 -8.85 12.85
C GLU A 58 0.87 -8.76 11.78
N LYS A 59 1.14 -9.86 11.07
CA LYS A 59 2.09 -9.88 9.97
C LYS A 59 1.36 -9.68 8.66
N TYR A 60 1.94 -8.89 7.75
CA TYR A 60 1.30 -8.64 6.47
C TYR A 60 1.78 -9.62 5.40
N HIS A 61 0.88 -9.90 4.47
CA HIS A 61 1.12 -10.78 3.33
C HIS A 61 0.58 -10.11 2.07
N LEU A 62 1.29 -10.27 0.96
CA LEU A 62 0.81 -9.77 -0.31
C LEU A 62 -0.47 -10.50 -0.72
N ASP A 63 -1.42 -9.76 -1.27
CA ASP A 63 -2.71 -10.33 -1.69
C ASP A 63 -3.01 -9.90 -3.12
N TYR A 64 -2.90 -10.83 -4.05
CA TYR A 64 -3.19 -10.59 -5.46
C TYR A 64 -4.57 -11.06 -5.88
N SER A 65 -5.41 -11.44 -4.91
CA SER A 65 -6.75 -11.97 -5.19
C SER A 65 -7.85 -10.93 -5.08
N THR A 66 -7.52 -9.69 -4.75
CA THR A 66 -8.53 -8.63 -4.61
C THR A 66 -8.93 -8.04 -5.96
N PRO A 67 -10.10 -7.39 -6.04
CA PRO A 67 -10.48 -6.71 -7.29
C PRO A 67 -9.66 -5.46 -7.60
N ILE A 68 -8.75 -5.05 -6.70
CA ILE A 68 -7.90 -3.88 -6.94
C ILE A 68 -6.84 -4.20 -7.99
N THR A 69 -6.12 -5.31 -7.79
CA THR A 69 -5.08 -5.74 -8.72
C THR A 69 -4.66 -7.17 -8.41
N ASP A 70 -4.18 -7.88 -9.43
CA ASP A 70 -3.56 -9.19 -9.27
C ASP A 70 -2.02 -9.09 -9.31
N ASP A 71 -1.51 -7.88 -9.19
CA ASP A 71 -0.07 -7.60 -9.17
C ASP A 71 0.10 -6.27 -8.41
N VAL A 72 1.18 -5.55 -8.65
CA VAL A 72 1.36 -4.22 -8.08
C VAL A 72 0.77 -3.16 -9.02
N ILE A 73 0.40 -2.03 -8.45
CA ILE A 73 -0.04 -0.87 -9.23
C ILE A 73 1.08 0.15 -9.18
N VAL A 74 1.48 0.64 -10.35
CA VAL A 74 2.50 1.68 -10.46
C VAL A 74 1.83 2.99 -10.79
N VAL A 75 2.07 4.01 -9.98
CA VAL A 75 1.55 5.36 -10.20
C VAL A 75 2.69 6.36 -10.14
N THR A 76 2.48 7.56 -10.66
CA THR A 76 3.53 8.57 -10.76
C THR A 76 3.26 9.82 -9.94
N ASP A 77 2.08 9.97 -9.35
CA ASP A 77 1.80 11.13 -8.52
C ASP A 77 1.03 10.74 -7.24
N ILE A 78 1.01 11.69 -6.30
CA ILE A 78 0.45 11.44 -4.98
C ILE A 78 -1.07 11.37 -4.98
N GLU A 79 -1.73 12.03 -5.94
CA GLU A 79 -3.18 11.94 -6.05
C GLU A 79 -3.62 10.56 -6.48
N GLU A 80 -2.94 10.00 -7.49
CA GLU A 80 -3.21 8.62 -7.91
C GLU A 80 -2.90 7.63 -6.79
N ARG A 81 -1.80 7.86 -6.05
CA ARG A 81 -1.47 7.03 -4.88
C ARG A 81 -2.63 7.00 -3.89
N ASP A 82 -3.15 8.17 -3.54
CA ASP A 82 -4.23 8.27 -2.55
C ASP A 82 -5.52 7.65 -3.07
N ASN A 83 -5.78 7.74 -4.37
CA ASN A 83 -6.94 7.09 -4.96
C ASN A 83 -6.85 5.57 -4.84
N VAL A 84 -5.67 4.99 -5.05
CA VAL A 84 -5.46 3.55 -4.88
C VAL A 84 -5.61 3.16 -3.41
N LEU A 85 -5.03 3.93 -2.50
CA LEU A 85 -5.16 3.66 -1.07
C LEU A 85 -6.63 3.70 -0.64
N GLN A 86 -7.41 4.64 -1.18
CA GLN A 86 -8.84 4.74 -0.87
C GLN A 86 -9.58 3.49 -1.34
N ARG A 87 -9.26 2.97 -2.52
CA ARG A 87 -9.89 1.75 -3.03
C ARG A 87 -9.59 0.56 -2.13
N ILE A 88 -8.37 0.46 -1.62
CA ILE A 88 -8.00 -0.61 -0.70
C ILE A 88 -8.73 -0.45 0.64
N PHE A 89 -8.80 0.78 1.13
CA PHE A 89 -9.52 1.12 2.36
C PHE A 89 -11.00 0.73 2.26
N ASP A 90 -11.57 0.84 1.06
CA ASP A 90 -12.99 0.56 0.81
C ASP A 90 -13.29 -0.91 0.50
N LEU A 91 -12.28 -1.77 0.46
CA LEU A 91 -12.52 -3.20 0.26
C LEU A 91 -13.37 -3.75 1.42
N LYS A 92 -14.15 -4.79 1.09
CA LYS A 92 -14.92 -5.48 2.13
C LYS A 92 -13.96 -6.10 3.13
N GLU A 93 -14.44 -6.26 4.35
CA GLU A 93 -13.67 -6.82 5.43
C GLU A 93 -12.93 -8.10 4.99
N GLU A 94 -11.66 -8.22 5.47
CA GLU A 94 -10.79 -9.34 5.19
C GLU A 94 -11.44 -10.65 5.63
N GLN A 95 -11.45 -11.65 4.73
CA GLN A 95 -12.08 -12.95 4.98
C GLN A 95 -11.13 -14.13 4.79
N HIS A 96 -9.83 -13.90 4.83
CA HIS A 96 -8.87 -15.00 4.80
C HIS A 96 -9.01 -15.81 6.09
N ALA A 97 -9.22 -17.09 5.94
CA ALA A 97 -9.41 -17.99 7.08
C ALA A 97 -8.08 -18.51 7.59
#